data_d28d2ab8222403451b893776be8520ad
#
_entry.id   d28d2ab8222403451b893776be8520ad
#
_cell.length_a   1.000
_cell.length_b   1.000
_cell.length_c   1.000
_cell.angle_alpha   90.00
_cell.angle_beta   90.00
_cell.angle_gamma   90.00
#
_symmetry.space_group_name_H-M   'P 1'
#
loop_
_entity.id
_entity.type
_entity.pdbx_description
1 polymer ?
#
loop_
_entity_poly.entity_id
_entity_poly.type
_entity_poly.pdbx_seq_one_letter_code
_entity_poly.pdbx_strand_id
1 'polypeptide(L)'
;MYEIRIHGRGGQGAVLAGGILATALVLEGKYVVAVPSFGFERRGAPVASLLRFDEREIRQMTNIYHPDCVLCIDPTVARAVNVFEGVKDGAVLVQTTAKTLGELQLPPQVATVGLCDAVSIALDIFKRSITNTIMLGAFARTTGLVSLESLQAAIQKSDFRDAGLTQNMAALARGYEATQVHRIERAQAA
;
A
#
# COMPACT_ATOMS: atom_id res chain seq x y z
N MET A 1 2.06 -4.50 -17.36
CA MET A 1 1.12 -4.74 -16.24
C MET A 1 1.91 -4.71 -14.93
N TYR A 2 1.47 -3.94 -13.96
CA TYR A 2 2.09 -3.80 -12.65
C TYR A 2 1.13 -4.36 -11.57
N GLU A 3 1.64 -5.16 -10.65
CA GLU A 3 0.84 -5.93 -9.70
C GLU A 3 1.20 -5.58 -8.27
N ILE A 4 0.19 -5.26 -7.46
CA ILE A 4 0.32 -4.80 -6.08
C ILE A 4 -0.47 -5.73 -5.16
N ARG A 5 0.15 -6.13 -4.04
CA ARG A 5 -0.55 -6.73 -2.90
C ARG A 5 -0.57 -5.76 -1.74
N ILE A 6 -1.76 -5.39 -1.30
CA ILE A 6 -1.98 -4.53 -0.14
C ILE A 6 -2.33 -5.43 1.04
N HIS A 7 -1.43 -5.53 2.01
CA HIS A 7 -1.60 -6.35 3.20
C HIS A 7 -2.02 -5.51 4.41
N GLY A 8 -3.02 -6.00 5.13
CA GLY A 8 -3.52 -5.41 6.37
C GLY A 8 -4.27 -6.42 7.21
N ARG A 9 -5.09 -5.94 8.14
CA ARG A 9 -5.98 -6.77 8.94
C ARG A 9 -7.42 -6.36 8.74
N GLY A 10 -8.34 -7.30 8.95
CA GLY A 10 -9.78 -7.05 8.86
C GLY A 10 -10.19 -5.86 9.73
N GLY A 11 -10.91 -4.90 9.14
CA GLY A 11 -11.33 -3.65 9.77
C GLY A 11 -10.35 -2.48 9.68
N GLN A 12 -9.15 -2.64 9.07
CA GLN A 12 -8.17 -1.55 8.92
C GLN A 12 -8.26 -0.81 7.57
N GLY A 13 -9.19 -1.20 6.70
CA GLY A 13 -9.43 -0.50 5.44
C GLY A 13 -8.45 -0.87 4.30
N ALA A 14 -7.87 -2.07 4.28
CA ALA A 14 -7.05 -2.54 3.16
C ALA A 14 -7.83 -2.57 1.84
N VAL A 15 -9.09 -3.01 1.87
CA VAL A 15 -9.98 -3.02 0.70
C VAL A 15 -10.32 -1.60 0.27
N LEU A 16 -10.58 -0.70 1.23
CA LEU A 16 -10.82 0.73 0.95
C LEU A 16 -9.57 1.38 0.30
N ALA A 17 -8.37 1.09 0.83
CA ALA A 17 -7.13 1.58 0.23
C ALA A 17 -6.97 1.10 -1.21
N GLY A 18 -7.25 -0.17 -1.48
CA GLY A 18 -7.24 -0.73 -2.84
C GLY A 18 -8.23 -0.03 -3.77
N GLY A 19 -9.45 0.25 -3.28
CA GLY A 19 -10.48 0.97 -4.05
C GLY A 19 -10.10 2.42 -4.36
N ILE A 20 -9.53 3.14 -3.39
CA ILE A 20 -9.05 4.52 -3.58
C ILE A 20 -7.89 4.53 -4.60
N LEU A 21 -6.92 3.64 -4.45
CA LEU A 21 -5.80 3.54 -5.39
C LEU A 21 -6.27 3.18 -6.79
N ALA A 22 -7.21 2.25 -6.93
CA ALA A 22 -7.81 1.89 -8.21
C ALA A 22 -8.49 3.09 -8.86
N THR A 23 -9.29 3.85 -8.10
CA THR A 23 -9.96 5.06 -8.59
C THR A 23 -8.95 6.11 -9.05
N ALA A 24 -7.88 6.34 -8.28
CA ALA A 24 -6.84 7.30 -8.64
C ALA A 24 -6.13 6.92 -9.94
N LEU A 25 -5.78 5.65 -10.11
CA LEU A 25 -5.13 5.15 -11.33
C LEU A 25 -6.06 5.24 -12.56
N VAL A 26 -7.36 4.99 -12.38
CA VAL A 26 -8.37 5.18 -13.45
C VAL A 26 -8.48 6.66 -13.84
N LEU A 27 -8.40 7.59 -12.88
CA LEU A 27 -8.37 9.03 -13.17
C LEU A 27 -7.15 9.44 -14.00
N GLU A 28 -6.06 8.69 -13.91
CA GLU A 28 -4.85 8.85 -14.75
C GLU A 28 -4.89 8.09 -16.08
N GLY A 29 -6.06 7.53 -16.43
CA GLY A 29 -6.28 6.84 -17.70
C GLY A 29 -5.77 5.41 -17.74
N LYS A 30 -5.43 4.79 -16.60
CA LYS A 30 -5.00 3.40 -16.53
C LYS A 30 -6.20 2.43 -16.54
N TYR A 31 -5.99 1.24 -17.08
CA TYR A 31 -6.87 0.11 -16.86
C TYR A 31 -6.50 -0.56 -15.54
N VAL A 32 -7.50 -0.81 -14.68
CA VAL A 32 -7.27 -1.30 -13.32
C VAL A 32 -8.20 -2.46 -13.01
N VAL A 33 -7.65 -3.49 -12.38
CA VAL A 33 -8.40 -4.59 -11.76
C VAL A 33 -8.04 -4.64 -10.29
N ALA A 34 -9.03 -4.42 -9.43
CA ALA A 34 -8.89 -4.53 -7.97
C ALA A 34 -9.78 -5.66 -7.47
N VAL A 35 -9.17 -6.66 -6.85
CA VAL A 35 -9.87 -7.83 -6.30
C VAL A 35 -9.57 -7.91 -4.82
N PRO A 36 -10.55 -7.68 -3.94
CA PRO A 36 -10.36 -7.96 -2.53
C PRO A 36 -10.21 -9.47 -2.33
N SER A 37 -9.16 -9.87 -1.64
CA SER A 37 -8.97 -11.27 -1.25
C SER A 37 -9.63 -11.47 0.11
N PHE A 38 -10.86 -11.95 0.09
CA PHE A 38 -11.59 -12.31 1.29
C PHE A 38 -11.20 -13.71 1.75
N GLY A 39 -10.62 -13.82 2.94
CA GLY A 39 -10.54 -15.07 3.69
C GLY A 39 -11.78 -15.24 4.58
N PHE A 40 -11.73 -16.14 5.57
CA PHE A 40 -12.74 -16.20 6.63
C PHE A 40 -12.60 -14.94 7.51
N GLU A 41 -13.32 -13.88 7.13
CA GLU A 41 -13.15 -12.54 7.68
C GLU A 41 -13.60 -12.47 9.12
N ARG A 42 -12.61 -12.53 10.01
CA ARG A 42 -12.77 -12.07 11.39
C ARG A 42 -12.01 -10.76 11.55
N ARG A 43 -12.56 -9.84 12.31
CA ARG A 43 -11.90 -8.61 12.71
C ARG A 43 -10.49 -8.93 13.22
N GLY A 44 -9.44 -8.30 12.67
CA GLY A 44 -8.05 -8.53 13.02
C GLY A 44 -7.33 -9.67 12.29
N ALA A 45 -8.04 -10.51 11.52
CA ALA A 45 -7.40 -11.53 10.69
C ALA A 45 -6.61 -10.86 9.54
N PRO A 46 -5.50 -11.46 9.06
CA PRO A 46 -4.79 -10.98 7.88
C PRO A 46 -5.72 -10.95 6.66
N VAL A 47 -5.71 -9.83 5.94
CA VAL A 47 -6.45 -9.66 4.69
C VAL A 47 -5.53 -9.06 3.64
N ALA A 48 -5.77 -9.35 2.37
CA ALA A 48 -5.09 -8.73 1.25
C ALA A 48 -6.10 -8.09 0.28
N SER A 49 -5.70 -6.99 -0.36
CA SER A 49 -6.36 -6.45 -1.53
C SER A 49 -5.37 -6.54 -2.68
N LEU A 50 -5.80 -7.14 -3.78
CA LEU A 50 -5.00 -7.40 -4.97
C LEU A 50 -5.35 -6.34 -6.01
N LEU A 51 -4.35 -5.63 -6.51
CA LEU A 51 -4.56 -4.61 -7.51
C LEU A 51 -3.54 -4.76 -8.64
N ARG A 52 -4.00 -4.71 -9.87
CA ARG A 52 -3.13 -4.62 -11.05
C ARG A 52 -3.60 -3.49 -11.95
N PHE A 53 -2.65 -2.87 -12.62
CA PHE A 53 -2.93 -1.82 -13.59
C PHE A 53 -1.99 -1.89 -14.78
N ASP A 54 -2.45 -1.36 -15.92
CA ASP A 54 -1.71 -1.32 -17.18
C ASP A 54 -2.19 -0.15 -18.04
N GLU A 55 -1.42 0.19 -19.08
CA GLU A 55 -1.83 1.11 -20.14
C GLU A 55 -2.86 0.47 -21.11
N ARG A 56 -3.03 -0.84 -21.05
CA ARG A 56 -3.91 -1.63 -21.91
C ARG A 56 -4.95 -2.37 -21.10
N GLU A 57 -6.05 -2.73 -21.74
CA GLU A 57 -7.12 -3.51 -21.14
C GLU A 57 -6.59 -4.81 -20.48
N ILE A 58 -6.96 -5.01 -19.22
CA ILE A 58 -6.56 -6.16 -18.41
C ILE A 58 -7.68 -7.19 -18.46
N ARG A 59 -7.37 -8.39 -18.96
CA ARG A 59 -8.31 -9.53 -19.00
C ARG A 59 -8.06 -10.56 -17.91
N GLN A 60 -6.94 -10.42 -17.20
CA GLN A 60 -6.53 -11.36 -16.16
C GLN A 60 -7.22 -11.04 -14.82
N MET A 61 -8.03 -11.99 -14.33
CA MET A 61 -8.79 -11.88 -13.08
C MET A 61 -8.29 -12.84 -12.00
N THR A 62 -7.12 -13.46 -12.20
CA THR A 62 -6.52 -14.42 -11.26
C THR A 62 -5.90 -13.73 -10.03
N ASN A 63 -5.57 -14.52 -9.01
CA ASN A 63 -4.76 -14.02 -7.89
C ASN A 63 -3.41 -13.48 -8.36
N ILE A 64 -2.82 -12.58 -7.56
CA ILE A 64 -1.47 -12.05 -7.78
C ILE A 64 -0.49 -12.93 -6.99
N TYR A 65 0.22 -13.78 -7.71
CA TYR A 65 1.24 -14.67 -7.13
C TYR A 65 2.63 -14.02 -7.12
N HIS A 66 2.91 -13.14 -8.08
CA HIS A 66 4.22 -12.51 -8.27
C HIS A 66 4.07 -10.98 -8.28
N PRO A 67 3.92 -10.32 -7.12
CA PRO A 67 3.72 -8.88 -7.07
C PRO A 67 5.01 -8.11 -7.39
N ASP A 68 4.85 -6.99 -8.07
CA ASP A 68 5.88 -5.97 -8.26
C ASP A 68 6.01 -5.08 -7.02
N CYS A 69 4.93 -4.93 -6.24
CA CYS A 69 4.92 -4.13 -5.03
C CYS A 69 4.10 -4.79 -3.92
N VAL A 70 4.64 -4.70 -2.71
CA VAL A 70 3.95 -5.07 -1.46
C VAL A 70 3.73 -3.80 -0.64
N LEU A 71 2.46 -3.50 -0.35
CA LEU A 71 2.05 -2.40 0.51
C LEU A 71 1.50 -2.94 1.83
N CYS A 72 2.23 -2.79 2.92
CA CYS A 72 1.84 -3.23 4.26
C CYS A 72 1.27 -2.06 5.07
N ILE A 73 -0.06 -2.02 5.23
CA ILE A 73 -0.74 -0.99 6.02
C ILE A 73 -0.84 -1.30 7.52
N ASP A 74 -0.43 -2.51 7.92
CA ASP A 74 -0.37 -2.94 9.33
C ASP A 74 1.06 -3.37 9.68
N PRO A 75 1.66 -2.83 10.78
CA PRO A 75 3.05 -3.14 11.13
C PRO A 75 3.26 -4.58 11.61
N THR A 76 2.19 -5.30 11.92
CA THR A 76 2.24 -6.66 12.49
C THR A 76 1.85 -7.75 11.50
N VAL A 77 1.34 -7.39 10.32
CA VAL A 77 0.81 -8.38 9.35
C VAL A 77 1.88 -9.36 8.88
N ALA A 78 3.12 -8.90 8.70
CA ALA A 78 4.24 -9.75 8.30
C ALA A 78 4.63 -10.83 9.32
N ARG A 79 4.13 -10.73 10.57
CA ARG A 79 4.30 -11.79 11.58
C ARG A 79 3.30 -12.91 11.43
N ALA A 80 2.18 -12.65 10.76
CA ALA A 80 1.08 -13.60 10.61
C ALA A 80 1.08 -14.29 9.24
N VAL A 81 1.57 -13.63 8.21
CA VAL A 81 1.65 -14.14 6.84
C VAL A 81 2.97 -13.74 6.19
N ASN A 82 3.46 -14.56 5.26
CA ASN A 82 4.62 -14.21 4.45
C ASN A 82 4.20 -13.19 3.37
N VAL A 83 4.34 -11.91 3.68
CA VAL A 83 4.00 -10.82 2.75
C VAL A 83 4.89 -10.78 1.51
N PHE A 84 6.06 -11.41 1.57
CA PHE A 84 7.04 -11.45 0.48
C PHE A 84 6.91 -12.68 -0.42
N GLU A 85 5.93 -13.56 -0.17
CA GLU A 85 5.77 -14.76 -1.00
C GLU A 85 5.64 -14.40 -2.49
N GLY A 86 6.54 -14.95 -3.31
CA GLY A 86 6.54 -14.80 -4.76
C GLY A 86 6.88 -13.40 -5.30
N VAL A 87 7.37 -12.46 -4.47
CA VAL A 87 7.76 -11.12 -4.97
C VAL A 87 8.77 -11.21 -6.10
N LYS A 88 8.60 -10.38 -7.13
CA LYS A 88 9.51 -10.32 -8.27
C LYS A 88 10.85 -9.71 -7.89
N ASP A 89 11.88 -10.00 -8.68
CA ASP A 89 13.15 -9.30 -8.60
C ASP A 89 12.96 -7.82 -8.94
N GLY A 90 13.54 -6.94 -8.11
CA GLY A 90 13.33 -5.51 -8.22
C GLY A 90 12.08 -5.00 -7.52
N ALA A 91 11.41 -5.83 -6.73
CA ALA A 91 10.16 -5.47 -6.05
C ALA A 91 10.30 -4.25 -5.14
N VAL A 92 9.17 -3.58 -4.95
CA VAL A 92 9.02 -2.45 -4.04
C VAL A 92 8.29 -2.89 -2.77
N LEU A 93 8.82 -2.52 -1.61
CA LEU A 93 8.13 -2.61 -0.33
C LEU A 93 7.72 -1.21 0.13
N VAL A 94 6.45 -1.04 0.50
CA VAL A 94 5.98 0.14 1.25
C VAL A 94 5.39 -0.34 2.55
N GLN A 95 6.01 0.03 3.67
CA GLN A 95 5.66 -0.53 4.97
C GLN A 95 5.45 0.52 6.03
N THR A 96 4.36 0.37 6.80
CA THR A 96 4.20 1.14 8.04
C THR A 96 5.08 0.55 9.14
N THR A 97 5.98 1.37 9.66
CA THR A 97 6.89 0.99 10.74
C THR A 97 7.59 2.21 11.34
N ALA A 98 7.89 2.15 12.63
CA ALA A 98 8.80 3.09 13.29
C ALA A 98 10.27 2.63 13.24
N LYS A 99 10.55 1.45 12.67
CA LYS A 99 11.91 0.90 12.54
C LYS A 99 12.66 1.55 11.39
N THR A 100 13.97 1.60 11.54
CA THR A 100 14.91 1.96 10.46
C THR A 100 15.09 0.81 9.48
N LEU A 101 15.63 1.11 8.28
CA LEU A 101 15.91 0.09 7.26
C LEU A 101 16.80 -1.05 7.79
N GLY A 102 17.83 -0.73 8.58
CA GLY A 102 18.77 -1.71 9.13
C GLY A 102 18.17 -2.70 10.14
N GLU A 103 16.98 -2.40 10.69
CA GLU A 103 16.25 -3.28 11.60
C GLU A 103 15.25 -4.21 10.90
N LEU A 104 15.15 -4.11 9.57
CA LEU A 104 14.23 -4.92 8.78
C LEU A 104 14.96 -6.08 8.13
N GLN A 105 14.34 -7.26 8.17
CA GLN A 105 14.77 -8.41 7.40
C GLN A 105 14.04 -8.41 6.05
N LEU A 106 14.76 -8.11 4.99
CA LEU A 106 14.22 -8.01 3.64
C LEU A 106 14.75 -9.14 2.76
N PRO A 107 13.90 -9.75 1.92
CA PRO A 107 14.36 -10.72 0.96
C PRO A 107 15.19 -10.02 -0.14
N PRO A 108 16.13 -10.75 -0.79
CA PRO A 108 17.03 -10.16 -1.78
C PRO A 108 16.32 -9.60 -3.02
N GLN A 109 15.07 -9.96 -3.26
CA GLN A 109 14.27 -9.46 -4.38
C GLN A 109 13.83 -8.01 -4.22
N VAL A 110 13.75 -7.49 -2.99
CA VAL A 110 13.32 -6.11 -2.74
C VAL A 110 14.44 -5.14 -3.10
N ALA A 111 14.17 -4.19 -3.99
CA ALA A 111 15.12 -3.18 -4.45
C ALA A 111 14.80 -1.76 -3.98
N THR A 112 13.54 -1.48 -3.66
CA THR A 112 13.12 -0.16 -3.16
C THR A 112 12.22 -0.32 -1.94
N VAL A 113 12.45 0.50 -0.93
CA VAL A 113 11.71 0.45 0.34
C VAL A 113 11.24 1.84 0.72
N GLY A 114 9.93 1.99 0.92
CA GLY A 114 9.32 3.16 1.54
C GLY A 114 8.91 2.86 2.97
N LEU A 115 9.43 3.60 3.93
CA LEU A 115 9.12 3.45 5.35
C LEU A 115 8.38 4.68 5.87
N CYS A 116 7.25 4.44 6.55
CA CYS A 116 6.44 5.49 7.14
C CYS A 116 5.93 5.03 8.51
N ASP A 117 6.11 5.82 9.56
CA ASP A 117 5.43 5.57 10.84
C ASP A 117 3.98 6.07 10.77
N ALA A 118 3.19 5.35 9.98
CA ALA A 118 1.79 5.70 9.76
C ALA A 118 0.94 5.53 11.03
N VAL A 119 1.37 4.72 11.99
CA VAL A 119 0.63 4.54 13.26
C VAL A 119 0.70 5.82 14.09
N SER A 120 1.87 6.42 14.27
CA SER A 120 2.02 7.68 14.99
C SER A 120 1.25 8.82 14.31
N ILE A 121 1.31 8.91 12.97
CA ILE A 121 0.54 9.89 12.21
C ILE A 121 -0.98 9.67 12.39
N ALA A 122 -1.44 8.42 12.34
CA ALA A 122 -2.85 8.07 12.52
C ALA A 122 -3.36 8.44 13.91
N LEU A 123 -2.57 8.19 14.95
CA LEU A 123 -2.92 8.56 16.33
C LEU A 123 -3.00 10.08 16.50
N ASP A 124 -2.15 10.83 15.81
CA ASP A 124 -2.17 12.28 15.84
C ASP A 124 -3.44 12.85 15.17
N ILE A 125 -3.76 12.37 13.96
CA ILE A 125 -4.88 12.91 13.15
C ILE A 125 -6.23 12.34 13.59
N PHE A 126 -6.34 11.01 13.71
CA PHE A 126 -7.61 10.30 13.89
C PHE A 126 -7.87 9.88 15.33
N LYS A 127 -6.87 9.96 16.22
CA LYS A 127 -6.89 9.38 17.58
C LYS A 127 -7.17 7.86 17.57
N ARG A 128 -6.91 7.22 16.44
CA ARG A 128 -7.08 5.79 16.18
C ARG A 128 -6.01 5.33 15.19
N SER A 129 -5.67 4.05 15.20
CA SER A 129 -4.69 3.46 14.27
C SER A 129 -5.31 3.18 12.89
N ILE A 130 -5.72 4.23 12.17
CA ILE A 130 -6.28 4.18 10.81
C ILE A 130 -5.17 4.60 9.84
N THR A 131 -4.47 3.66 9.25
CA THR A 131 -3.24 3.90 8.47
C THR A 131 -3.43 3.89 6.95
N ASN A 132 -4.60 3.47 6.47
CA ASN A 132 -4.84 3.20 5.05
C ASN A 132 -4.55 4.39 4.13
N THR A 133 -5.11 5.57 4.37
CA THR A 133 -4.89 6.77 3.54
C THR A 133 -3.47 7.33 3.70
N ILE A 134 -2.88 7.24 4.89
CA ILE A 134 -1.48 7.62 5.13
C ILE A 134 -0.57 6.76 4.24
N MET A 135 -0.80 5.45 4.22
CA MET A 135 0.01 4.52 3.45
C MET A 135 -0.19 4.62 1.93
N LEU A 136 -1.30 5.18 1.47
CA LEU A 136 -1.46 5.56 0.05
C LEU A 136 -0.55 6.75 -0.30
N GLY A 137 -0.40 7.72 0.59
CA GLY A 137 0.59 8.78 0.46
C GLY A 137 2.02 8.24 0.41
N ALA A 138 2.34 7.31 1.32
CA ALA A 138 3.63 6.60 1.33
C ALA A 138 3.88 5.81 0.03
N PHE A 139 2.85 5.17 -0.51
CA PHE A 139 2.94 4.46 -1.79
C PHE A 139 3.26 5.41 -2.95
N ALA A 140 2.53 6.53 -3.06
CA ALA A 140 2.78 7.53 -4.10
C ALA A 140 4.21 8.08 -4.02
N ARG A 141 4.69 8.40 -2.81
CA ARG A 141 6.06 8.90 -2.57
C ARG A 141 7.12 7.90 -2.99
N THR A 142 6.91 6.63 -2.66
CA THR A 142 7.90 5.57 -2.89
C THR A 142 7.98 5.16 -4.35
N THR A 143 6.83 5.07 -5.03
CA THR A 143 6.74 4.47 -6.36
C THR A 143 6.67 5.49 -7.49
N GLY A 144 6.10 6.67 -7.26
CA GLY A 144 5.79 7.64 -8.31
C GLY A 144 4.78 7.14 -9.35
N LEU A 145 4.07 6.02 -9.08
CA LEU A 145 3.15 5.37 -10.03
C LEU A 145 1.76 6.01 -10.08
N VAL A 146 1.45 6.85 -9.11
CA VAL A 146 0.21 7.62 -9.00
C VAL A 146 0.52 8.97 -8.40
N SER A 147 -0.13 10.02 -8.88
CA SER A 147 0.04 11.37 -8.35
C SER A 147 -0.73 11.57 -7.04
N LEU A 148 -0.26 12.52 -6.24
CA LEU A 148 -0.94 12.90 -5.00
C LEU A 148 -2.32 13.51 -5.32
N GLU A 149 -2.41 14.29 -6.39
CA GLU A 149 -3.63 14.94 -6.87
C GLU A 149 -4.70 13.90 -7.24
N SER A 150 -4.33 12.85 -7.95
CA SER A 150 -5.26 11.77 -8.33
C SER A 150 -5.76 11.00 -7.11
N LEU A 151 -4.89 10.77 -6.11
CA LEU A 151 -5.29 10.18 -4.84
C LEU A 151 -6.23 11.08 -4.04
N GLN A 152 -5.98 12.40 -4.02
CA GLN A 152 -6.87 13.37 -3.40
C GLN A 152 -8.25 13.37 -4.05
N ALA A 153 -8.30 13.38 -5.40
CA ALA A 153 -9.54 13.31 -6.15
C ALA A 153 -10.30 11.99 -5.91
N ALA A 154 -9.59 10.88 -5.77
CA ALA A 154 -10.19 9.59 -5.43
C ALA A 154 -10.75 9.57 -4.00
N ILE A 155 -10.05 10.17 -3.03
CA ILE A 155 -10.51 10.31 -1.65
C ILE A 155 -11.80 11.13 -1.59
N GLN A 156 -11.91 12.21 -2.36
CA GLN A 156 -13.14 13.03 -2.42
C GLN A 156 -14.36 12.25 -2.91
N LYS A 157 -14.16 11.23 -3.74
CA LYS A 157 -15.20 10.34 -4.27
C LYS A 157 -15.52 9.15 -3.37
N SER A 158 -14.75 8.98 -2.30
CA SER A 158 -14.87 7.81 -1.40
C SER A 158 -15.79 8.10 -0.23
N ASP A 159 -16.52 7.08 0.21
CA ASP A 159 -17.37 7.15 1.38
C ASP A 159 -16.60 6.65 2.62
N PHE A 160 -16.31 7.55 3.55
CA PHE A 160 -15.59 7.24 4.78
C PHE A 160 -16.58 7.12 5.95
N ARG A 161 -16.57 5.95 6.61
CA ARG A 161 -17.43 5.70 7.77
C ARG A 161 -16.82 6.16 9.09
N ASP A 162 -15.49 6.13 9.21
CA ASP A 162 -14.78 6.28 10.50
C ASP A 162 -14.01 7.59 10.64
N ALA A 163 -13.83 8.36 9.57
CA ALA A 163 -13.08 9.62 9.59
C ALA A 163 -13.56 10.56 8.50
N GLY A 164 -13.50 11.86 8.78
CA GLY A 164 -13.94 12.88 7.83
C GLY A 164 -13.01 13.04 6.62
N LEU A 165 -13.54 13.63 5.54
CA LEU A 165 -12.78 13.92 4.31
C LEU A 165 -11.50 14.72 4.60
N THR A 166 -11.61 15.81 5.37
CA THR A 166 -10.48 16.69 5.71
C THR A 166 -9.34 15.95 6.42
N GLN A 167 -9.69 15.05 7.35
CA GLN A 167 -8.69 14.24 8.06
C GLN A 167 -7.99 13.26 7.12
N ASN A 168 -8.71 12.63 6.19
CA ASN A 168 -8.12 11.70 5.22
C ASN A 168 -7.23 12.43 4.21
N MET A 169 -7.57 13.65 3.81
CA MET A 169 -6.73 14.50 2.96
C MET A 169 -5.41 14.87 3.66
N ALA A 170 -5.50 15.28 4.93
CA ALA A 170 -4.30 15.58 5.74
C ALA A 170 -3.45 14.32 5.97
N ALA A 171 -4.07 13.18 6.21
CA ALA A 171 -3.40 11.89 6.39
C ALA A 171 -2.62 11.45 5.15
N LEU A 172 -3.23 11.59 3.96
CA LEU A 172 -2.57 11.31 2.69
C LEU A 172 -1.32 12.18 2.50
N ALA A 173 -1.44 13.50 2.69
CA ALA A 173 -0.34 14.45 2.54
C ALA A 173 0.80 14.15 3.52
N ARG A 174 0.48 13.94 4.80
CA ARG A 174 1.50 13.59 5.81
C ARG A 174 2.17 12.26 5.54
N GLY A 175 1.45 11.27 5.04
CA GLY A 175 2.02 9.99 4.62
C GLY A 175 3.03 10.16 3.50
N TYR A 176 2.71 10.99 2.51
CA TYR A 176 3.62 11.31 1.41
C TYR A 176 4.89 12.01 1.91
N GLU A 177 4.75 13.03 2.74
CA GLU A 177 5.85 13.86 3.25
C GLU A 177 6.78 13.10 4.22
N ALA A 178 6.20 12.30 5.12
CA ALA A 178 6.93 11.59 6.16
C ALA A 178 7.64 10.32 5.66
N THR A 179 7.35 9.85 4.45
CA THR A 179 7.91 8.60 3.94
C THR A 179 9.37 8.75 3.56
N GLN A 180 10.20 7.90 4.16
CA GLN A 180 11.60 7.72 3.82
C GLN A 180 11.74 6.66 2.74
N VAL A 181 12.34 7.03 1.59
CA VAL A 181 12.54 6.12 0.47
C VAL A 181 14.00 5.70 0.40
N HIS A 182 14.23 4.39 0.39
CA HIS A 182 15.54 3.78 0.30
C HIS A 182 15.64 2.91 -0.94
N ARG A 183 16.73 3.06 -1.69
CA ARG A 183 17.11 2.14 -2.77
C ARG A 183 18.18 1.20 -2.23
N ILE A 184 17.96 -0.10 -2.38
CA ILE A 184 18.89 -1.11 -1.93
C ILE A 184 19.84 -1.41 -3.09
N GLU A 185 21.07 -0.94 -2.99
CA GLU A 185 22.13 -1.30 -3.94
C GLU A 185 22.45 -2.80 -3.73
N ARG A 186 22.25 -3.59 -4.78
CA ARG A 186 22.72 -4.97 -4.78
C ARG A 186 24.21 -4.94 -5.09
N ALA A 187 25.03 -5.48 -4.20
CA ALA A 187 26.36 -5.91 -4.61
C ALA A 187 26.16 -6.87 -5.79
N GLN A 188 26.65 -6.51 -6.97
CA GLN A 188 26.66 -7.43 -8.11
C GLN A 188 27.40 -8.68 -7.63
N ALA A 189 26.69 -9.82 -7.61
CA ALA A 189 27.33 -11.10 -7.40
C ALA A 189 28.30 -11.30 -8.56
N ALA A 190 29.59 -11.28 -8.22
CA ALA A 190 30.69 -11.55 -9.16
C ALA A 190 30.70 -13.03 -9.57
#